data_62ef3f551e771552b6d9a75619697a55
#
_entry.id   62ef3f551e771552b6d9a75619697a55
#
_cell.length_a   1.000
_cell.length_b   1.000
_cell.length_c   1.000
_cell.angle_alpha   90.00
_cell.angle_beta   90.00
_cell.angle_gamma   90.00
#
_symmetry.space_group_name_H-M   'P 1'
#
loop_
_entity.id
_entity.type
_entity.pdbx_description
1 polymer ?
#
loop_
_entity_poly.entity_id
_entity_poly.type
_entity_poly.pdbx_seq_one_letter_code
_entity_poly.pdbx_strand_id
1 'polypeptide(L)'
;RIDMCINYRSTGNIVFASRAVAEENEHRYYKDITTYNSQGDTVSVYEFNSLNDEKAFLVSEIRRLIDTGIAADDIAVLSRTNVIGNMYMSRLESDGIPCCDYSVVQDIYEHWISKDILTYIRIALGSRERIDFLRIINKPLRYISRSYITQPADINALKRGYEGNEQMSKQVEKLVSDISMIRSMSPFAAVNYIRKGVGYDEYIRNYIYEHKADKEELYNVLDELAHRASQYMSLSQWLDGIAE
;
A
#
# COMPACT_ATOMS: atom_id res chain seq x y z
N ARG A 1 -21.43 -11.04 19.47
CA ARG A 1 -21.16 -9.63 19.16
C ARG A 1 -20.72 -8.94 20.44
N ILE A 2 -19.65 -8.14 20.38
CA ILE A 2 -19.16 -7.30 21.48
C ILE A 2 -19.26 -5.85 20.98
N ASP A 3 -19.96 -5.00 21.73
CA ASP A 3 -20.10 -3.58 21.41
C ASP A 3 -19.17 -2.76 22.32
N MET A 4 -18.19 -2.08 21.70
CA MET A 4 -17.34 -1.11 22.40
C MET A 4 -18.01 0.26 22.32
N CYS A 5 -18.52 0.74 23.45
CA CYS A 5 -19.29 1.99 23.53
C CYS A 5 -18.50 3.16 24.13
N ILE A 6 -17.27 2.93 24.63
CA ILE A 6 -16.44 3.98 25.22
C ILE A 6 -15.26 4.27 24.28
N ASN A 7 -15.15 5.53 23.88
CA ASN A 7 -14.00 6.06 23.13
C ASN A 7 -12.98 6.63 24.13
N TYR A 8 -11.77 6.09 24.15
CA TYR A 8 -10.69 6.51 25.02
C TYR A 8 -9.68 7.44 24.34
N ARG A 9 -9.87 7.74 23.05
CA ARG A 9 -8.94 8.55 22.23
C ARG A 9 -9.41 9.99 22.11
N SER A 10 -10.64 10.19 21.68
CA SER A 10 -11.16 11.49 21.27
C SER A 10 -11.87 12.22 22.40
N THR A 11 -11.85 13.54 22.35
CA THR A 11 -12.62 14.41 23.24
C THR A 11 -14.12 14.37 22.93
N GLY A 12 -14.95 14.90 23.85
CA GLY A 12 -16.40 14.87 23.75
C GLY A 12 -16.94 15.54 22.49
N ASN A 13 -16.42 16.70 22.13
CA ASN A 13 -16.86 17.44 20.94
C ASN A 13 -16.55 16.67 19.65
N ILE A 14 -15.41 15.98 19.56
CA ILE A 14 -15.06 15.15 18.41
C ILE A 14 -16.00 13.94 18.32
N VAL A 15 -16.26 13.26 19.44
CA VAL A 15 -17.17 12.11 19.47
C VAL A 15 -18.58 12.53 19.08
N PHE A 16 -19.05 13.67 19.56
CA PHE A 16 -20.36 14.20 19.20
C PHE A 16 -20.47 14.51 17.70
N ALA A 17 -19.50 15.24 17.15
CA ALA A 17 -19.47 15.59 15.73
C ALA A 17 -19.39 14.36 14.82
N SER A 18 -18.52 13.40 15.16
CA SER A 18 -18.37 12.16 14.39
C SER A 18 -19.61 11.28 14.42
N ARG A 19 -20.30 11.26 15.57
CA ARG A 19 -21.57 10.56 15.72
C ARG A 19 -22.66 11.19 14.83
N ALA A 20 -22.76 12.52 14.80
CA ALA A 20 -23.73 13.21 13.96
C ALA A 20 -23.54 12.87 12.48
N VAL A 21 -22.28 12.85 11.99
CA VAL A 21 -21.98 12.43 10.61
C VAL A 21 -22.33 10.95 10.37
N ALA A 22 -22.03 10.06 11.32
CA ALA A 22 -22.33 8.64 11.19
C ALA A 22 -23.85 8.37 11.22
N GLU A 23 -24.63 9.25 11.84
CA GLU A 23 -26.10 9.14 11.92
C GLU A 23 -26.81 9.34 10.58
N GLU A 24 -26.19 10.00 9.60
CA GLU A 24 -26.68 10.13 8.24
C GLU A 24 -26.59 8.83 7.41
N ASN A 25 -25.88 7.81 7.88
CA ASN A 25 -25.78 6.54 7.16
C ASN A 25 -27.05 5.68 7.38
N GLU A 26 -27.74 5.32 6.30
CA GLU A 26 -28.94 4.48 6.33
C GLU A 26 -28.68 3.04 6.83
N HIS A 27 -27.51 2.49 6.52
CA HIS A 27 -27.10 1.13 6.87
C HIS A 27 -26.04 1.13 7.97
N ARG A 28 -26.43 1.37 9.21
CA ARG A 28 -25.51 1.35 10.37
C ARG A 28 -26.05 0.51 11.52
N TYR A 29 -25.14 0.03 12.36
CA TYR A 29 -25.51 -0.49 13.66
C TYR A 29 -25.61 0.66 14.66
N TYR A 30 -26.75 0.75 15.32
CA TYR A 30 -26.92 1.73 16.38
C TYR A 30 -25.95 1.42 17.53
N LYS A 31 -25.16 2.43 17.93
CA LYS A 31 -24.28 2.41 19.11
C LYS A 31 -24.35 3.76 19.78
N ASP A 32 -24.55 3.74 21.09
CA ASP A 32 -24.43 4.93 21.91
C ASP A 32 -22.97 5.06 22.37
N ILE A 33 -22.17 5.80 21.61
CA ILE A 33 -20.74 5.97 21.88
C ILE A 33 -20.56 7.20 22.75
N THR A 34 -19.93 6.99 23.92
CA THR A 34 -19.49 8.03 24.83
C THR A 34 -17.98 8.12 24.87
N THR A 35 -17.42 9.18 25.49
CA THR A 35 -15.98 9.28 25.69
C THR A 35 -15.64 9.30 27.18
N TYR A 36 -14.44 8.79 27.48
CA TYR A 36 -13.82 8.91 28.81
C TYR A 36 -13.11 10.26 28.98
N ASN A 37 -12.78 10.94 27.88
CA ASN A 37 -12.00 12.18 27.90
C ASN A 37 -12.90 13.41 28.16
N SER A 38 -12.27 14.56 28.48
CA SER A 38 -12.92 15.85 28.60
C SER A 38 -13.67 16.28 27.35
N GLN A 39 -14.46 17.34 27.44
CA GLN A 39 -15.24 17.89 26.33
C GLN A 39 -14.31 18.33 25.16
N GLY A 40 -13.14 18.89 25.44
CA GLY A 40 -12.18 19.39 24.46
C GLY A 40 -12.64 20.65 23.73
N ASP A 41 -11.85 21.06 22.74
CA ASP A 41 -12.15 22.22 21.90
C ASP A 41 -13.31 21.93 20.93
N THR A 42 -13.96 22.99 20.46
CA THR A 42 -15.06 22.88 19.49
C THR A 42 -14.53 22.49 18.10
N VAL A 43 -15.29 21.65 17.42
CA VAL A 43 -15.04 21.35 16.01
C VAL A 43 -15.51 22.53 15.18
N SER A 44 -14.62 23.10 14.38
CA SER A 44 -14.89 24.23 13.49
C SER A 44 -14.96 23.78 12.04
N VAL A 45 -15.87 24.36 11.26
CA VAL A 45 -16.03 24.12 9.83
C VAL A 45 -15.79 25.43 9.10
N TYR A 46 -14.96 25.40 8.09
CA TYR A 46 -14.64 26.57 7.26
C TYR A 46 -14.98 26.26 5.80
N GLU A 47 -15.52 27.23 5.11
CA GLU A 47 -15.81 27.15 3.68
C GLU A 47 -14.99 28.21 2.95
N PHE A 48 -14.39 27.85 1.82
CA PHE A 48 -13.51 28.73 1.04
C PHE A 48 -14.00 28.84 -0.40
N ASN A 49 -13.82 30.02 -0.99
CA ASN A 49 -14.18 30.27 -2.39
C ASN A 49 -13.15 29.71 -3.38
N SER A 50 -11.94 29.45 -2.93
CA SER A 50 -10.88 28.88 -3.76
C SER A 50 -9.94 27.98 -2.97
N LEU A 51 -9.31 27.03 -3.65
CA LEU A 51 -8.25 26.19 -3.08
C LEU A 51 -7.03 27.00 -2.60
N ASN A 52 -6.81 28.20 -3.19
CA ASN A 52 -5.71 29.06 -2.74
C ASN A 52 -6.03 29.71 -1.39
N ASP A 53 -7.27 30.11 -1.16
CA ASP A 53 -7.70 30.66 0.13
C ASP A 53 -7.64 29.57 1.22
N GLU A 54 -8.08 28.37 0.90
CA GLU A 54 -7.99 27.20 1.79
C GLU A 54 -6.53 26.90 2.18
N LYS A 55 -5.60 26.87 1.20
CA LYS A 55 -4.16 26.66 1.46
C LYS A 55 -3.56 27.80 2.31
N ALA A 56 -3.95 29.04 2.06
CA ALA A 56 -3.48 30.19 2.84
C ALA A 56 -3.97 30.11 4.30
N PHE A 57 -5.23 29.76 4.48
CA PHE A 57 -5.80 29.52 5.82
C PHE A 57 -5.08 28.38 6.54
N LEU A 58 -4.85 27.25 5.87
CA LEU A 58 -4.14 26.10 6.44
C LEU A 58 -2.76 26.49 6.99
N VAL A 59 -1.96 27.23 6.21
CA VAL A 59 -0.64 27.73 6.64
C VAL A 59 -0.77 28.61 7.87
N SER A 60 -1.73 29.56 7.85
CA SER A 60 -1.92 30.50 8.97
C SER A 60 -2.36 29.79 10.25
N GLU A 61 -3.24 28.80 10.14
CA GLU A 61 -3.74 28.06 11.27
C GLU A 61 -2.68 27.14 11.88
N ILE A 62 -1.87 26.45 11.06
CA ILE A 62 -0.75 25.64 11.56
C ILE A 62 0.27 26.53 12.28
N ARG A 63 0.62 27.70 11.73
CA ARG A 63 1.51 28.64 12.42
C ARG A 63 0.94 29.08 13.76
N ARG A 64 -0.34 29.46 13.78
CA ARG A 64 -1.04 29.85 15.01
C ARG A 64 -0.96 28.72 16.08
N LEU A 65 -1.19 27.47 15.68
CA LEU A 65 -1.13 26.33 16.59
C LEU A 65 0.29 26.14 17.15
N ILE A 66 1.32 26.21 16.30
CA ILE A 66 2.72 26.13 16.73
C ILE A 66 3.07 27.29 17.67
N ASP A 67 2.64 28.51 17.36
CA ASP A 67 2.88 29.69 18.21
C ASP A 67 2.19 29.60 19.59
N THR A 68 1.10 28.84 19.69
CA THR A 68 0.44 28.53 20.96
C THR A 68 1.10 27.39 21.73
N GLY A 69 2.17 26.79 21.21
CA GLY A 69 2.98 25.76 21.86
C GLY A 69 2.59 24.32 21.53
N ILE A 70 1.74 24.09 20.52
CA ILE A 70 1.45 22.76 20.02
C ILE A 70 2.65 22.28 19.19
N ALA A 71 3.18 21.09 19.48
CA ALA A 71 4.26 20.53 18.70
C ALA A 71 3.80 20.23 17.26
N ALA A 72 4.65 20.49 16.28
CA ALA A 72 4.33 20.21 14.87
C ALA A 72 3.95 18.75 14.62
N ASP A 73 4.57 17.81 15.35
CA ASP A 73 4.29 16.37 15.30
C ASP A 73 2.89 15.98 15.82
N ASP A 74 2.25 16.88 16.57
CA ASP A 74 0.88 16.69 17.06
C ASP A 74 -0.19 17.26 16.11
N ILE A 75 0.24 17.86 14.97
CA ILE A 75 -0.65 18.44 13.97
C ILE A 75 -0.73 17.51 12.76
N ALA A 76 -1.92 17.09 12.40
CA ALA A 76 -2.17 16.28 11.20
C ALA A 76 -3.14 16.97 10.25
N VAL A 77 -2.82 16.95 8.96
CA VAL A 77 -3.70 17.41 7.87
C VAL A 77 -4.18 16.19 7.10
N LEU A 78 -5.49 16.01 7.01
CA LEU A 78 -6.10 14.91 6.28
C LEU A 78 -6.73 15.41 5.00
N SER A 79 -6.46 14.76 3.89
CA SER A 79 -7.06 15.06 2.60
C SER A 79 -7.75 13.82 2.02
N ARG A 80 -8.74 14.04 1.15
CA ARG A 80 -9.48 12.93 0.52
C ARG A 80 -8.65 12.23 -0.56
N THR A 81 -7.76 12.95 -1.24
CA THR A 81 -6.94 12.42 -2.34
C THR A 81 -5.48 12.84 -2.18
N ASN A 82 -4.57 11.99 -2.67
CA ASN A 82 -3.14 12.30 -2.67
C ASN A 82 -2.80 13.57 -3.45
N VAL A 83 -3.57 13.88 -4.51
CA VAL A 83 -3.38 15.12 -5.29
C VAL A 83 -3.56 16.36 -4.42
N ILE A 84 -4.63 16.40 -3.62
CA ILE A 84 -4.89 17.51 -2.69
C ILE A 84 -3.84 17.53 -1.58
N GLY A 85 -3.50 16.36 -1.01
CA GLY A 85 -2.45 16.23 0.00
C GLY A 85 -1.11 16.79 -0.47
N ASN A 86 -0.68 16.43 -1.69
CA ASN A 86 0.54 16.96 -2.30
C ASN A 86 0.50 18.47 -2.51
N MET A 87 -0.67 19.02 -2.84
CA MET A 87 -0.83 20.48 -2.98
C MET A 87 -0.70 21.21 -1.64
N TYR A 88 -1.20 20.63 -0.55
CA TYR A 88 -1.02 21.18 0.80
C TYR A 88 0.43 21.08 1.24
N MET A 89 1.05 19.92 1.07
CA MET A 89 2.45 19.67 1.43
C MET A 89 3.38 20.64 0.70
N SER A 90 3.24 20.78 -0.62
CA SER A 90 4.03 21.71 -1.43
C SER A 90 3.84 23.17 -0.98
N ARG A 91 2.65 23.54 -0.53
CA ARG A 91 2.39 24.87 0.01
C ARG A 91 3.04 25.08 1.38
N LEU A 92 2.93 24.12 2.29
CA LEU A 92 3.54 24.17 3.62
C LEU A 92 5.06 24.26 3.51
N GLU A 93 5.69 23.44 2.66
CA GLU A 93 7.13 23.48 2.39
C GLU A 93 7.58 24.84 1.85
N SER A 94 6.84 25.42 0.88
CA SER A 94 7.14 26.75 0.31
C SER A 94 7.04 27.87 1.34
N ASP A 95 6.21 27.71 2.37
CA ASP A 95 6.06 28.63 3.50
C ASP A 95 7.02 28.31 4.67
N GLY A 96 7.93 27.34 4.50
CA GLY A 96 8.95 26.97 5.48
C GLY A 96 8.44 26.16 6.67
N ILE A 97 7.28 25.51 6.54
CA ILE A 97 6.72 24.59 7.53
C ILE A 97 7.12 23.15 7.12
N PRO A 98 8.03 22.49 7.85
CA PRO A 98 8.40 21.11 7.53
C PRO A 98 7.20 20.20 7.75
N CYS A 99 6.93 19.32 6.79
CA CYS A 99 5.87 18.34 6.87
C CYS A 99 6.33 17.02 6.24
N CYS A 100 5.71 15.93 6.65
CA CYS A 100 5.93 14.63 6.05
C CYS A 100 4.59 14.02 5.61
N ASP A 101 4.63 13.31 4.50
CA ASP A 101 3.46 12.59 3.99
C ASP A 101 3.36 11.22 4.67
N TYR A 102 2.45 11.13 5.65
CA TYR A 102 2.17 9.86 6.33
C TYR A 102 1.39 8.86 5.44
N SER A 103 0.79 9.30 4.34
CA SER A 103 0.17 8.37 3.38
C SER A 103 1.22 7.57 2.60
N VAL A 104 2.42 8.14 2.44
CA VAL A 104 3.59 7.49 1.86
C VAL A 104 4.35 6.65 2.89
N VAL A 105 4.14 6.87 4.20
CA VAL A 105 4.79 6.14 5.31
C VAL A 105 4.11 4.80 5.65
N GLN A 106 3.04 4.40 5.01
CA GLN A 106 2.92 2.95 4.79
C GLN A 106 4.03 2.61 3.79
N ASP A 107 5.13 2.11 4.34
CA ASP A 107 6.26 1.67 3.52
C ASP A 107 5.69 0.88 2.35
N ILE A 108 5.80 1.45 1.14
CA ILE A 108 5.25 0.83 -0.07
C ILE A 108 5.72 -0.62 -0.17
N TYR A 109 6.89 -0.93 0.40
CA TYR A 109 7.45 -2.26 0.42
C TYR A 109 6.71 -3.22 1.37
N GLU A 110 5.97 -2.69 2.35
CA GLU A 110 5.08 -3.47 3.21
C GLU A 110 3.74 -3.83 2.54
N HIS A 111 3.37 -3.13 1.47
CA HIS A 111 2.16 -3.44 0.74
C HIS A 111 2.25 -4.83 0.10
N TRP A 112 1.14 -5.59 0.12
CA TRP A 112 1.12 -6.98 -0.36
C TRP A 112 1.52 -7.15 -1.82
N ILE A 113 1.19 -6.19 -2.69
CA ILE A 113 1.61 -6.15 -4.10
C ILE A 113 3.14 -6.06 -4.19
N SER A 114 3.74 -5.13 -3.46
CA SER A 114 5.19 -4.95 -3.44
C SER A 114 5.91 -6.18 -2.92
N LYS A 115 5.38 -6.78 -1.83
CA LYS A 115 5.89 -8.06 -1.31
C LYS A 115 5.83 -9.18 -2.35
N ASP A 116 4.80 -9.21 -3.20
CA ASP A 116 4.72 -10.20 -4.28
C ASP A 116 5.79 -9.94 -5.36
N ILE A 117 5.92 -8.70 -5.83
CA ILE A 117 6.92 -8.30 -6.84
C ILE A 117 8.34 -8.56 -6.33
N LEU A 118 8.66 -8.11 -5.11
CA LEU A 118 9.96 -8.34 -4.48
C LEU A 118 10.26 -9.83 -4.27
N THR A 119 9.24 -10.64 -4.03
CA THR A 119 9.40 -12.09 -3.92
C THR A 119 9.80 -12.72 -5.25
N TYR A 120 9.23 -12.28 -6.39
CA TYR A 120 9.72 -12.70 -7.70
C TYR A 120 11.20 -12.39 -7.89
N ILE A 121 11.62 -11.20 -7.47
CA ILE A 121 13.01 -10.75 -7.56
C ILE A 121 13.92 -11.58 -6.65
N ARG A 122 13.53 -11.83 -5.37
CA ARG A 122 14.30 -12.69 -4.47
C ARG A 122 14.51 -14.09 -5.04
N ILE A 123 13.48 -14.70 -5.61
CA ILE A 123 13.58 -16.02 -6.24
C ILE A 123 14.52 -15.95 -7.47
N ALA A 124 14.42 -14.91 -8.29
CA ALA A 124 15.30 -14.71 -9.44
C ALA A 124 16.76 -14.55 -9.02
N LEU A 125 17.03 -13.89 -7.89
CA LEU A 125 18.38 -13.75 -7.33
C LEU A 125 18.86 -15.00 -6.58
N GLY A 126 18.04 -16.03 -6.45
CA GLY A 126 18.47 -17.33 -5.94
C GLY A 126 17.82 -17.78 -4.64
N SER A 127 16.83 -17.07 -4.12
CA SER A 127 16.06 -17.59 -2.97
C SER A 127 15.49 -18.99 -3.27
N ARG A 128 15.60 -19.87 -2.29
CA ARG A 128 15.01 -21.22 -2.29
C ARG A 128 14.09 -21.44 -1.10
N GLU A 129 13.69 -20.33 -0.48
CA GLU A 129 12.75 -20.39 0.63
C GLU A 129 11.37 -20.83 0.14
N ARG A 130 10.83 -21.87 0.77
CA ARG A 130 9.50 -22.39 0.44
C ARG A 130 8.42 -21.32 0.49
N ILE A 131 8.50 -20.43 1.47
CA ILE A 131 7.54 -19.33 1.66
C ILE A 131 7.50 -18.38 0.47
N ASP A 132 8.65 -18.07 -0.13
CA ASP A 132 8.74 -17.21 -1.31
C ASP A 132 8.01 -17.86 -2.50
N PHE A 133 8.25 -19.13 -2.75
CA PHE A 133 7.56 -19.85 -3.83
C PHE A 133 6.05 -19.92 -3.58
N LEU A 134 5.63 -20.26 -2.36
CA LEU A 134 4.20 -20.33 -2.02
C LEU A 134 3.48 -19.00 -2.19
N ARG A 135 4.22 -17.89 -2.06
CA ARG A 135 3.67 -16.55 -2.22
C ARG A 135 3.30 -16.24 -3.66
N ILE A 136 4.13 -16.64 -4.65
CA ILE A 136 4.00 -16.19 -6.04
C ILE A 136 3.57 -17.27 -7.03
N ILE A 137 3.60 -18.55 -6.65
CA ILE A 137 3.43 -19.68 -7.59
C ILE A 137 2.09 -19.62 -8.36
N ASN A 138 1.04 -19.07 -7.75
CA ASN A 138 -0.27 -18.88 -8.34
C ASN A 138 -0.69 -17.39 -8.45
N LYS A 139 0.28 -16.51 -8.65
CA LYS A 139 0.04 -15.08 -8.90
C LYS A 139 0.84 -14.60 -10.12
N PRO A 140 0.31 -14.69 -11.35
CA PRO A 140 -1.04 -15.07 -11.78
C PRO A 140 -1.38 -16.53 -11.55
N LEU A 141 -2.66 -16.86 -11.68
CA LEU A 141 -3.18 -18.19 -11.42
C LEU A 141 -2.62 -19.22 -12.41
N ARG A 142 -1.91 -20.23 -11.90
CA ARG A 142 -1.28 -21.31 -12.69
C ARG A 142 -1.74 -22.71 -12.28
N TYR A 143 -2.57 -22.81 -11.21
CA TYR A 143 -3.03 -24.08 -10.64
C TYR A 143 -1.89 -25.02 -10.19
N ILE A 144 -0.73 -24.47 -9.84
CA ILE A 144 0.40 -25.25 -9.31
C ILE A 144 0.09 -25.64 -7.85
N SER A 145 0.16 -26.94 -7.55
CA SER A 145 -0.10 -27.45 -6.20
C SER A 145 1.03 -27.08 -5.24
N ARG A 146 0.67 -26.60 -4.07
CA ARG A 146 1.59 -26.29 -2.97
C ARG A 146 2.36 -27.49 -2.44
N SER A 147 1.82 -28.70 -2.65
CA SER A 147 2.44 -29.96 -2.19
C SER A 147 3.75 -30.27 -2.90
N TYR A 148 3.96 -29.77 -4.11
CA TYR A 148 5.21 -29.97 -4.85
C TYR A 148 6.31 -28.98 -4.50
N ILE A 149 6.05 -28.00 -3.63
CA ILE A 149 7.07 -27.05 -3.16
C ILE A 149 7.72 -27.60 -1.90
N THR A 150 8.97 -28.06 -2.05
CA THR A 150 9.81 -28.59 -0.96
C THR A 150 10.45 -27.47 -0.12
N GLN A 151 11.16 -27.83 0.97
CA GLN A 151 12.01 -26.93 1.74
C GLN A 151 13.42 -27.56 1.84
N PRO A 152 14.43 -26.96 1.22
CA PRO A 152 14.38 -25.79 0.32
C PRO A 152 13.60 -26.10 -0.97
N ALA A 153 13.10 -25.06 -1.63
CA ALA A 153 12.33 -25.22 -2.87
C ALA A 153 13.23 -25.71 -3.99
N ASP A 154 12.88 -26.87 -4.57
CA ASP A 154 13.57 -27.47 -5.71
C ASP A 154 12.71 -27.39 -6.97
N ILE A 155 13.17 -26.60 -7.94
CA ILE A 155 12.51 -26.42 -9.25
C ILE A 155 12.45 -27.75 -10.02
N ASN A 156 13.47 -28.61 -9.88
CA ASN A 156 13.46 -29.92 -10.54
C ASN A 156 12.44 -30.86 -9.91
N ALA A 157 12.27 -30.82 -8.59
CA ALA A 157 11.20 -31.54 -7.91
C ALA A 157 9.82 -31.08 -8.39
N LEU A 158 9.65 -29.74 -8.53
CA LEU A 158 8.42 -29.17 -9.07
C LEU A 158 8.14 -29.64 -10.51
N LYS A 159 9.15 -29.68 -11.39
CA LYS A 159 9.01 -30.19 -12.76
C LYS A 159 8.62 -31.68 -12.76
N ARG A 160 9.32 -32.52 -11.99
CA ARG A 160 9.00 -33.95 -11.86
C ARG A 160 7.58 -34.20 -11.36
N GLY A 161 7.06 -33.34 -10.47
CA GLY A 161 5.70 -33.44 -9.97
C GLY A 161 4.60 -33.34 -11.03
N TYR A 162 4.93 -32.81 -12.20
CA TYR A 162 4.00 -32.65 -13.32
C TYR A 162 4.41 -33.44 -14.58
N GLU A 163 5.38 -34.34 -14.48
CA GLU A 163 5.69 -35.28 -15.57
C GLU A 163 4.44 -36.04 -16.00
N GLY A 164 4.18 -36.06 -17.31
CA GLY A 164 2.96 -36.67 -17.87
C GLY A 164 1.73 -35.74 -17.97
N ASN A 165 1.79 -34.55 -17.42
CA ASN A 165 0.74 -33.52 -17.59
C ASN A 165 1.30 -32.35 -18.41
N GLU A 166 1.11 -32.41 -19.74
CA GLU A 166 1.69 -31.43 -20.68
C GLU A 166 1.27 -29.97 -20.37
N GLN A 167 -0.01 -29.75 -20.01
CA GLN A 167 -0.51 -28.41 -19.72
C GLN A 167 0.17 -27.83 -18.47
N MET A 168 0.29 -28.62 -17.43
CA MET A 168 0.91 -28.15 -16.18
C MET A 168 2.43 -28.02 -16.32
N SER A 169 3.08 -28.92 -17.06
CA SER A 169 4.51 -28.81 -17.37
C SER A 169 4.82 -27.48 -18.07
N LYS A 170 4.01 -27.07 -19.06
CA LYS A 170 4.14 -25.75 -19.73
C LYS A 170 4.02 -24.58 -18.76
N GLN A 171 3.10 -24.66 -17.78
CA GLN A 171 2.96 -23.61 -16.75
C GLN A 171 4.19 -23.52 -15.85
N VAL A 172 4.73 -24.65 -15.44
CA VAL A 172 5.96 -24.71 -14.62
C VAL A 172 7.16 -24.21 -15.43
N GLU A 173 7.30 -24.62 -16.68
CA GLU A 173 8.38 -24.17 -17.57
C GLU A 173 8.31 -22.66 -17.79
N LYS A 174 7.11 -22.13 -18.02
CA LYS A 174 6.91 -20.68 -18.15
C LYS A 174 7.35 -19.96 -16.87
N LEU A 175 6.95 -20.40 -15.68
CA LEU A 175 7.37 -19.82 -14.42
C LEU A 175 8.90 -19.81 -14.28
N VAL A 176 9.56 -20.92 -14.60
CA VAL A 176 11.03 -21.03 -14.52
C VAL A 176 11.71 -20.10 -15.53
N SER A 177 11.19 -20.00 -16.74
CA SER A 177 11.68 -19.08 -17.77
C SER A 177 11.50 -17.61 -17.32
N ASP A 178 10.34 -17.26 -16.82
CA ASP A 178 10.05 -15.92 -16.31
C ASP A 178 11.03 -15.51 -15.19
N ILE A 179 11.29 -16.40 -14.22
CA ILE A 179 12.26 -16.18 -13.14
C ILE A 179 13.68 -15.99 -13.70
N SER A 180 14.07 -16.80 -14.69
CA SER A 180 15.38 -16.67 -15.32
C SER A 180 15.55 -15.35 -16.07
N MET A 181 14.51 -14.88 -16.75
CA MET A 181 14.53 -13.60 -17.46
C MET A 181 14.62 -12.42 -16.50
N ILE A 182 13.86 -12.43 -15.40
CA ILE A 182 13.89 -11.38 -14.37
C ILE A 182 15.32 -11.17 -13.86
N ARG A 183 16.07 -12.24 -13.66
CA ARG A 183 17.44 -12.20 -13.12
C ARG A 183 18.40 -11.29 -13.91
N SER A 184 18.20 -11.17 -15.22
CA SER A 184 19.07 -10.39 -16.11
C SER A 184 18.60 -8.96 -16.36
N MET A 185 17.48 -8.55 -15.77
CA MET A 185 16.87 -7.25 -15.99
C MET A 185 17.33 -6.21 -14.98
N SER A 186 17.25 -4.92 -15.36
CA SER A 186 17.30 -3.82 -14.39
C SER A 186 16.04 -3.83 -13.50
N PRO A 187 16.07 -3.22 -12.30
CA PRO A 187 14.92 -3.24 -11.40
C PRO A 187 13.63 -2.72 -12.03
N PHE A 188 13.69 -1.60 -12.74
CA PHE A 188 12.55 -1.05 -13.46
C PHE A 188 12.00 -2.00 -14.53
N ALA A 189 12.90 -2.61 -15.32
CA ALA A 189 12.51 -3.56 -16.35
C ALA A 189 11.90 -4.82 -15.74
N ALA A 190 12.44 -5.31 -14.63
CA ALA A 190 11.94 -6.47 -13.89
C ALA A 190 10.51 -6.26 -13.39
N VAL A 191 10.22 -5.10 -12.75
CA VAL A 191 8.85 -4.75 -12.31
C VAL A 191 7.89 -4.76 -13.51
N ASN A 192 8.25 -4.10 -14.61
CA ASN A 192 7.39 -4.05 -15.79
C ASN A 192 7.22 -5.42 -16.47
N TYR A 193 8.25 -6.25 -16.44
CA TYR A 193 8.16 -7.62 -16.98
C TYR A 193 7.24 -8.48 -16.10
N ILE A 194 7.34 -8.40 -14.78
CA ILE A 194 6.45 -9.10 -13.87
C ILE A 194 4.99 -8.66 -14.10
N ARG A 195 4.75 -7.37 -14.26
CA ARG A 195 3.41 -6.82 -14.54
C ARG A 195 2.84 -7.39 -15.84
N LYS A 196 3.58 -7.28 -16.95
CA LYS A 196 3.08 -7.52 -18.32
C LYS A 196 3.46 -8.88 -18.86
N GLY A 197 4.73 -9.30 -18.76
CA GLY A 197 5.26 -10.54 -19.31
C GLY A 197 4.86 -11.77 -18.51
N VAL A 198 4.99 -11.69 -17.18
CA VAL A 198 4.51 -12.73 -16.27
C VAL A 198 2.98 -12.74 -16.20
N GLY A 199 2.32 -11.57 -16.33
CA GLY A 199 0.87 -11.42 -16.31
C GLY A 199 0.30 -11.02 -14.94
N TYR A 200 1.10 -10.35 -14.10
CA TYR A 200 0.65 -9.93 -12.77
C TYR A 200 -0.46 -8.85 -12.84
N ASP A 201 -0.46 -7.99 -13.87
CA ASP A 201 -1.55 -7.00 -14.09
C ASP A 201 -2.91 -7.69 -14.33
N GLU A 202 -2.92 -8.91 -14.93
CA GLU A 202 -4.15 -9.69 -15.07
C GLU A 202 -4.63 -10.23 -13.72
N TYR A 203 -3.70 -10.69 -12.88
CA TYR A 203 -4.02 -11.10 -11.51
C TYR A 203 -4.62 -9.95 -10.72
N ILE A 204 -4.08 -8.73 -10.81
CA ILE A 204 -4.61 -7.53 -10.15
C ILE A 204 -6.02 -7.19 -10.66
N ARG A 205 -6.28 -7.26 -11.97
CA ARG A 205 -7.62 -7.03 -12.52
C ARG A 205 -8.66 -8.00 -11.95
N ASN A 206 -8.30 -9.28 -11.88
CA ASN A 206 -9.18 -10.30 -11.31
C ASN A 206 -9.42 -10.06 -9.81
N TYR A 207 -8.37 -9.70 -9.07
CA TYR A 207 -8.47 -9.35 -7.65
C TYR A 207 -9.42 -8.15 -7.41
N ILE A 208 -9.29 -7.09 -8.22
CA ILE A 208 -10.18 -5.91 -8.15
C ILE A 208 -11.64 -6.31 -8.36
N TYR A 209 -11.89 -7.14 -9.38
CA TYR A 209 -13.24 -7.59 -9.68
C TYR A 209 -13.85 -8.43 -8.55
N GLU A 210 -13.10 -9.38 -8.02
CA GLU A 210 -13.56 -10.30 -6.96
C GLU A 210 -13.77 -9.60 -5.61
N HIS A 211 -12.89 -8.64 -5.26
CA HIS A 211 -12.88 -8.01 -3.94
C HIS A 211 -13.47 -6.60 -3.92
N LYS A 212 -13.91 -6.08 -5.08
CA LYS A 212 -14.36 -4.69 -5.26
C LYS A 212 -13.35 -3.67 -4.73
N ALA A 213 -12.06 -3.98 -4.88
CA ALA A 213 -10.98 -3.13 -4.42
C ALA A 213 -10.85 -1.88 -5.31
N ASP A 214 -10.27 -0.82 -4.75
CA ASP A 214 -10.00 0.40 -5.53
C ASP A 214 -8.92 0.13 -6.58
N LYS A 215 -9.30 0.30 -7.84
CA LYS A 215 -8.41 0.09 -8.98
C LYS A 215 -7.24 1.08 -8.98
N GLU A 216 -7.54 2.35 -8.73
CA GLU A 216 -6.56 3.43 -8.80
C GLU A 216 -5.50 3.26 -7.71
N GLU A 217 -5.93 2.93 -6.49
CA GLU A 217 -5.03 2.64 -5.37
C GLU A 217 -4.02 1.54 -5.70
N LEU A 218 -4.49 0.37 -6.20
CA LEU A 218 -3.61 -0.76 -6.47
C LEU A 218 -2.64 -0.53 -7.63
N TYR A 219 -3.08 0.17 -8.69
CA TYR A 219 -2.18 0.52 -9.79
C TYR A 219 -1.17 1.60 -9.40
N ASN A 220 -1.54 2.56 -8.54
CA ASN A 220 -0.62 3.56 -7.99
C ASN A 220 0.53 2.89 -7.22
N VAL A 221 0.26 1.83 -6.45
CA VAL A 221 1.31 1.05 -5.77
C VAL A 221 2.28 0.43 -6.78
N LEU A 222 1.78 -0.14 -7.88
CA LEU A 222 2.62 -0.74 -8.92
C LEU A 222 3.47 0.30 -9.66
N ASP A 223 2.91 1.46 -9.94
CA ASP A 223 3.59 2.55 -10.66
C ASP A 223 4.64 3.21 -9.78
N GLU A 224 4.33 3.46 -8.50
CA GLU A 224 5.29 3.97 -7.53
C GLU A 224 6.43 2.97 -7.27
N LEU A 225 6.12 1.67 -7.17
CA LEU A 225 7.15 0.65 -7.03
C LEU A 225 8.10 0.62 -8.23
N ALA A 226 7.56 0.75 -9.45
CA ALA A 226 8.36 0.84 -10.66
C ALA A 226 9.22 2.11 -10.69
N HIS A 227 8.67 3.24 -10.22
CA HIS A 227 9.40 4.49 -10.12
C HIS A 227 10.58 4.37 -9.14
N ARG A 228 10.36 3.84 -7.94
CA ARG A 228 11.46 3.60 -6.97
C ARG A 228 12.49 2.63 -7.50
N ALA A 229 12.06 1.56 -8.17
CA ALA A 229 12.97 0.60 -8.81
C ALA A 229 13.89 1.27 -9.83
N SER A 230 13.43 2.33 -10.53
CA SER A 230 14.24 3.04 -11.52
C SER A 230 15.46 3.76 -10.96
N GLN A 231 15.51 3.99 -9.65
CA GLN A 231 16.62 4.66 -8.96
C GLN A 231 17.82 3.73 -8.71
N TYR A 232 17.67 2.41 -8.94
CA TYR A 232 18.69 1.42 -8.67
C TYR A 232 19.22 0.79 -9.96
N MET A 233 20.53 0.49 -9.95
CA MET A 233 21.22 -0.08 -11.12
C MET A 233 21.06 -1.60 -11.20
N SER A 234 20.90 -2.29 -10.08
CA SER A 234 20.76 -3.75 -10.03
C SER A 234 19.70 -4.20 -9.03
N LEU A 235 19.17 -5.42 -9.26
CA LEU A 235 18.16 -6.03 -8.38
C LEU A 235 18.70 -6.25 -6.96
N SER A 236 19.97 -6.63 -6.81
CA SER A 236 20.59 -6.82 -5.49
C SER A 236 20.68 -5.49 -4.74
N GLN A 237 21.22 -4.45 -5.41
CA GLN A 237 21.31 -3.11 -4.81
C GLN A 237 19.95 -2.58 -4.35
N TRP A 238 18.89 -2.86 -5.12
CA TRP A 238 17.55 -2.45 -4.73
C TRP A 238 17.04 -3.19 -3.49
N LEU A 239 17.23 -4.52 -3.41
CA LEU A 239 16.83 -5.28 -2.21
C LEU A 239 17.64 -4.90 -0.97
N ASP A 240 18.93 -4.63 -1.12
CA ASP A 240 19.79 -4.19 -0.02
C ASP A 240 19.34 -2.82 0.52
N GLY A 241 19.00 -1.87 -0.39
CA GLY A 241 18.50 -0.55 -0.01
C GLY A 241 17.09 -0.52 0.59
N ILE A 242 16.32 -1.63 0.48
CA ILE A 242 15.04 -1.77 1.19
C ILE A 242 15.24 -2.32 2.62
N ALA A 243 16.34 -3.04 2.86
CA ALA A 243 16.62 -3.67 4.15
C ALA A 243 17.27 -2.71 5.18
N GLU A 244 17.77 -1.57 4.72
CA GLU A 244 18.30 -0.47 5.55
C GLU A 244 17.18 0.46 6.05
#